data_f68771672497860c675ef605ae4e5401
#
_entry.id   f68771672497860c675ef605ae4e5401
#
_cell.length_a   1.000
_cell.length_b   1.000
_cell.length_c   1.000
_cell.angle_alpha   90.00
_cell.angle_beta   90.00
_cell.angle_gamma   90.00
#
_symmetry.space_group_name_H-M   'P 1'
#
loop_
_entity.id
_entity.type
_entity.pdbx_description
1 polymer ?
#
loop_
_entity_poly.entity_id
_entity_poly.type
_entity_poly.pdbx_seq_one_letter_code
_entity_poly.pdbx_strand_id
1 'polypeptide(L)'
;MSSNKYCVIMAGGIGTRFWPKSRQSMPKQFLDILGTGKSFIRHTYERFAKMVPAENFLVVTNDKYKSLVLEHIPEIGEKQVLCEPVGRNTAPCVAYAAYTLLKRNPDAEMIVTPADHLILNEDDFRAIIAECLDFASEHLSLIHI
;
A
#
# COMPACT_ATOMS: atom_id res chain seq x y z
N MET A 1 -4.53 12.28 19.14
CA MET A 1 -3.28 12.74 18.49
C MET A 1 -3.27 12.12 17.10
N SER A 2 -3.09 12.92 16.06
CA SER A 2 -2.93 12.41 14.69
C SER A 2 -1.65 11.56 14.66
N SER A 3 -1.74 10.32 14.26
CA SER A 3 -0.56 9.45 14.09
C SER A 3 0.25 9.96 12.90
N ASN A 4 1.57 10.13 13.05
CA ASN A 4 2.46 10.46 11.94
C ASN A 4 2.79 9.23 11.07
N LYS A 5 2.28 8.05 11.44
CA LYS A 5 2.52 6.79 10.74
C LYS A 5 1.56 6.65 9.55
N TYR A 6 2.10 6.45 8.36
CA TYR A 6 1.37 6.30 7.11
C TYR A 6 1.70 4.95 6.45
N CYS A 7 0.72 4.39 5.74
CA CYS A 7 0.91 3.18 4.95
C CYS A 7 0.67 3.47 3.46
N VAL A 8 1.66 3.20 2.63
CA VAL A 8 1.60 3.34 1.17
C VAL A 8 1.56 1.96 0.55
N ILE A 9 0.43 1.62 -0.08
CA ILE A 9 0.23 0.35 -0.78
C ILE A 9 0.53 0.56 -2.26
N MET A 10 1.51 -0.15 -2.79
CA MET A 10 1.83 -0.14 -4.22
C MET A 10 0.97 -1.15 -4.97
N ALA A 11 0.06 -0.67 -5.83
CA ALA A 11 -0.92 -1.47 -6.54
C ALA A 11 -0.96 -1.21 -8.07
N GLY A 12 0.16 -0.79 -8.66
CA GLY A 12 0.26 -0.44 -10.09
C GLY A 12 0.56 -1.58 -11.05
N GLY A 13 0.90 -2.78 -10.55
CA GLY A 13 1.33 -3.91 -11.37
C GLY A 13 0.20 -4.58 -12.14
N ILE A 14 0.46 -5.02 -13.39
CA ILE A 14 -0.52 -5.74 -14.23
C ILE A 14 -0.63 -7.23 -13.85
N GLY A 15 0.41 -7.80 -13.22
CA GLY A 15 0.39 -9.18 -12.73
C GLY A 15 0.41 -10.25 -13.82
N THR A 16 1.09 -10.05 -14.93
CA THR A 16 1.14 -10.93 -16.10
C THR A 16 1.52 -12.38 -15.78
N ARG A 17 2.33 -12.60 -14.75
CA ARG A 17 2.75 -13.95 -14.29
C ARG A 17 1.60 -14.83 -13.78
N PHE A 18 0.45 -14.23 -13.42
CA PHE A 18 -0.73 -14.95 -12.96
C PHE A 18 -1.76 -15.23 -14.08
N TRP A 19 -1.40 -14.95 -15.36
CA TRP A 19 -2.27 -15.31 -16.46
C TRP A 19 -2.54 -16.85 -16.46
N PRO A 20 -3.76 -17.32 -16.71
CA PRO A 20 -4.94 -16.60 -17.18
C PRO A 20 -5.85 -16.01 -16.09
N LYS A 21 -5.51 -16.18 -14.80
CA LYS A 21 -6.33 -15.64 -13.70
C LYS A 21 -6.26 -14.11 -13.64
N SER A 22 -5.06 -13.53 -13.75
CA SER A 22 -4.92 -12.07 -13.83
C SER A 22 -5.05 -11.59 -15.28
N ARG A 23 -5.72 -10.47 -15.47
CA ARG A 23 -5.93 -9.81 -16.77
C ARG A 23 -5.73 -8.30 -16.59
N GLN A 24 -5.57 -7.56 -17.69
CA GLN A 24 -5.48 -6.09 -17.65
C GLN A 24 -6.69 -5.43 -17.00
N SER A 25 -7.89 -6.01 -17.19
CA SER A 25 -9.12 -5.53 -16.55
C SER A 25 -9.24 -5.88 -15.08
N MET A 26 -8.52 -6.91 -14.61
CA MET A 26 -8.56 -7.42 -13.24
C MET A 26 -7.17 -7.94 -12.86
N PRO A 27 -6.23 -7.03 -12.47
CA PRO A 27 -4.89 -7.41 -12.04
C PRO A 27 -4.88 -8.24 -10.76
N LYS A 28 -3.78 -8.95 -10.52
CA LYS A 28 -3.66 -9.95 -9.43
C LYS A 28 -3.99 -9.39 -8.04
N GLN A 29 -3.68 -8.13 -7.77
CA GLN A 29 -3.93 -7.51 -6.46
C GLN A 29 -5.42 -7.40 -6.12
N PHE A 30 -6.30 -7.44 -7.11
CA PHE A 30 -7.75 -7.40 -6.94
C PHE A 30 -8.41 -8.79 -6.97
N LEU A 31 -7.62 -9.85 -7.11
CA LEU A 31 -8.12 -11.23 -7.13
C LEU A 31 -8.14 -11.84 -5.73
N ASP A 32 -9.17 -12.64 -5.45
CA ASP A 32 -9.16 -13.60 -4.35
C ASP A 32 -8.44 -14.89 -4.79
N ILE A 33 -7.14 -14.93 -4.57
CA ILE A 33 -6.32 -16.11 -4.89
C ILE A 33 -6.36 -17.13 -3.76
N LEU A 34 -6.63 -16.68 -2.54
CA LEU A 34 -6.59 -17.50 -1.33
C LEU A 34 -7.93 -18.19 -1.02
N GLY A 35 -8.99 -17.83 -1.74
CA GLY A 35 -10.34 -18.38 -1.50
C GLY A 35 -10.96 -17.91 -0.18
N THR A 36 -10.59 -16.73 0.28
CA THR A 36 -11.06 -16.15 1.54
C THR A 36 -12.25 -15.20 1.39
N GLY A 37 -12.70 -14.96 0.15
CA GLY A 37 -13.68 -13.92 -0.17
C GLY A 37 -13.09 -12.52 -0.24
N LYS A 38 -11.75 -12.37 -0.12
CA LYS A 38 -11.06 -11.07 -0.11
C LYS A 38 -9.91 -11.05 -1.11
N SER A 39 -9.71 -9.92 -1.76
CA SER A 39 -8.57 -9.71 -2.65
C SER A 39 -7.27 -9.50 -1.87
N PHE A 40 -6.12 -9.65 -2.55
CA PHE A 40 -4.82 -9.39 -1.95
C PHE A 40 -4.68 -7.97 -1.39
N ILE A 41 -5.14 -6.96 -2.11
CA ILE A 41 -5.07 -5.58 -1.65
C ILE A 41 -5.93 -5.36 -0.40
N ARG A 42 -7.08 -6.05 -0.30
CA ARG A 42 -7.93 -6.03 0.89
C ARG A 42 -7.22 -6.65 2.09
N HIS A 43 -6.60 -7.81 1.94
CA HIS A 43 -5.79 -8.43 2.99
C HIS A 43 -4.65 -7.52 3.45
N THR A 44 -3.96 -6.88 2.50
CA THR A 44 -2.88 -5.94 2.82
C THR A 44 -3.40 -4.73 3.59
N TYR A 45 -4.51 -4.13 3.17
CA TYR A 45 -5.13 -3.03 3.90
C TYR A 45 -5.50 -3.44 5.34
N GLU A 46 -6.25 -4.54 5.51
CA GLU A 46 -6.71 -5.01 6.83
C GLU A 46 -5.55 -5.33 7.78
N ARG A 47 -4.43 -5.83 7.26
CA ARG A 47 -3.21 -6.10 8.03
C ARG A 47 -2.67 -4.83 8.67
N PHE A 48 -2.57 -3.75 7.91
CA PHE A 48 -2.03 -2.48 8.39
C PHE A 48 -3.07 -1.59 9.07
N ALA A 49 -4.36 -1.78 8.83
CA ALA A 49 -5.44 -1.01 9.47
C ALA A 49 -5.52 -1.21 11.00
N LYS A 50 -4.84 -2.24 11.53
CA LYS A 50 -4.67 -2.43 12.98
C LYS A 50 -3.57 -1.54 13.59
N MET A 51 -2.76 -0.88 12.75
CA MET A 51 -1.62 -0.05 13.17
C MET A 51 -1.76 1.41 12.70
N VAL A 52 -2.39 1.60 11.54
CA VAL A 52 -2.48 2.89 10.84
C VAL A 52 -3.96 3.23 10.63
N PRO A 53 -4.42 4.43 11.01
CA PRO A 53 -5.81 4.84 10.79
C PRO A 53 -6.12 5.00 9.30
N ALA A 54 -7.39 4.83 8.90
CA ALA A 54 -7.79 4.83 7.50
C ALA A 54 -7.40 6.09 6.72
N GLU A 55 -7.43 7.25 7.37
CA GLU A 55 -7.03 8.54 6.79
C GLU A 55 -5.54 8.63 6.43
N ASN A 56 -4.70 7.76 7.00
CA ASN A 56 -3.26 7.72 6.79
C ASN A 56 -2.82 6.66 5.77
N PHE A 57 -3.77 6.05 5.06
CA PHE A 57 -3.43 5.19 3.92
C PHE A 57 -3.29 5.99 2.63
N LEU A 58 -2.32 5.60 1.81
CA LEU A 58 -2.23 5.98 0.40
C LEU A 58 -2.12 4.70 -0.45
N VAL A 59 -2.80 4.69 -1.57
CA VAL A 59 -2.65 3.62 -2.57
C VAL A 59 -2.12 4.24 -3.85
N VAL A 60 -0.95 3.78 -4.30
CA VAL A 60 -0.37 4.22 -5.57
C VAL A 60 -0.71 3.19 -6.65
N THR A 61 -1.37 3.63 -7.69
CA THR A 61 -1.85 2.76 -8.76
C THR A 61 -1.88 3.48 -10.12
N ASN A 62 -2.42 2.83 -11.14
CA ASN A 62 -2.72 3.44 -12.42
C ASN A 62 -4.15 4.00 -12.41
N ASP A 63 -4.42 5.06 -13.17
CA ASP A 63 -5.73 5.70 -13.25
C ASP A 63 -6.87 4.71 -13.60
N LYS A 64 -6.58 3.72 -14.45
CA LYS A 64 -7.52 2.65 -14.82
C LYS A 64 -8.00 1.80 -13.64
N TYR A 65 -7.24 1.74 -12.55
CA TYR A 65 -7.54 0.88 -11.40
C TYR A 65 -8.04 1.67 -10.19
N LYS A 66 -8.19 2.98 -10.29
CA LYS A 66 -8.67 3.82 -9.20
C LYS A 66 -10.01 3.34 -8.64
N SER A 67 -10.97 3.05 -9.53
CA SER A 67 -12.29 2.54 -9.14
C SER A 67 -12.21 1.19 -8.43
N LEU A 68 -11.36 0.28 -8.91
CA LEU A 68 -11.14 -1.02 -8.25
C LEU A 68 -10.53 -0.86 -6.85
N VAL A 69 -9.59 0.06 -6.67
CA VAL A 69 -9.03 0.35 -5.33
C VAL A 69 -10.13 0.79 -4.38
N LEU A 70 -10.98 1.74 -4.78
CA LEU A 70 -12.06 2.26 -3.95
C LEU A 70 -13.15 1.21 -3.67
N GLU A 71 -13.40 0.29 -4.62
CA GLU A 71 -14.30 -0.84 -4.42
C GLU A 71 -13.77 -1.84 -3.39
N HIS A 72 -12.48 -2.16 -3.45
CA HIS A 72 -11.84 -3.14 -2.56
C HIS A 72 -11.46 -2.56 -1.19
N ILE A 73 -11.27 -1.25 -1.08
CA ILE A 73 -10.95 -0.53 0.16
C ILE A 73 -11.91 0.67 0.31
N PRO A 74 -13.18 0.43 0.64
CA PRO A 74 -14.17 1.51 0.73
C PRO A 74 -13.94 2.47 1.90
N GLU A 75 -13.03 2.15 2.82
CA GLU A 75 -12.67 2.99 3.96
C GLU A 75 -11.79 4.18 3.58
N ILE A 76 -11.17 4.17 2.39
CA ILE A 76 -10.34 5.28 1.91
C ILE A 76 -11.09 6.14 0.90
N GLY A 77 -10.73 7.41 0.84
CA GLY A 77 -11.30 8.36 -0.12
C GLY A 77 -10.47 8.51 -1.40
N GLU A 78 -11.05 9.12 -2.41
CA GLU A 78 -10.40 9.35 -3.71
C GLU A 78 -9.05 10.07 -3.60
N LYS A 79 -8.90 11.01 -2.66
CA LYS A 79 -7.66 11.77 -2.43
C LYS A 79 -6.50 10.93 -1.89
N GLN A 80 -6.80 9.71 -1.46
CA GLN A 80 -5.83 8.74 -0.95
C GLN A 80 -5.36 7.77 -2.03
N VAL A 81 -6.00 7.79 -3.21
CA VAL A 81 -5.58 7.00 -4.36
C VAL A 81 -4.75 7.90 -5.29
N LEU A 82 -3.46 7.64 -5.32
CA LEU A 82 -2.48 8.36 -6.14
C LEU A 82 -2.33 7.64 -7.48
N CYS A 83 -2.76 8.28 -8.56
CA CYS A 83 -2.65 7.72 -9.89
C CYS A 83 -1.33 8.17 -10.54
N GLU A 84 -0.47 7.22 -10.88
CA GLU A 84 0.75 7.49 -11.63
C GLU A 84 0.39 7.81 -13.09
N PRO A 85 0.88 8.93 -13.66
CA PRO A 85 0.65 9.24 -15.06
C PRO A 85 1.31 8.22 -16.00
N VAL A 86 2.44 7.65 -15.58
CA VAL A 86 3.18 6.60 -16.26
C VAL A 86 3.79 5.67 -15.23
N GLY A 87 3.50 4.38 -15.29
CA GLY A 87 4.12 3.37 -14.42
C GLY A 87 5.62 3.23 -14.73
N ARG A 88 6.48 3.56 -13.77
CA ARG A 88 7.94 3.53 -13.89
C ARG A 88 8.63 2.74 -12.78
N ASN A 89 8.04 1.61 -12.40
CA ASN A 89 8.53 0.73 -11.34
C ASN A 89 8.47 1.37 -9.93
N THR A 90 9.23 0.81 -8.99
CA THR A 90 9.08 1.08 -7.54
C THR A 90 9.58 2.46 -7.13
N ALA A 91 10.76 2.89 -7.57
CA ALA A 91 11.37 4.12 -7.06
C ALA A 91 10.53 5.39 -7.33
N PRO A 92 10.03 5.65 -8.55
CA PRO A 92 9.12 6.77 -8.80
C PRO A 92 7.79 6.68 -8.03
N CYS A 93 7.24 5.47 -7.87
CA CYS A 93 6.05 5.22 -7.06
C CYS A 93 6.26 5.68 -5.60
N VAL A 94 7.36 5.25 -4.99
CA VAL A 94 7.74 5.62 -3.62
C VAL A 94 7.97 7.13 -3.52
N ALA A 95 8.71 7.72 -4.47
CA ALA A 95 8.97 9.16 -4.50
C ALA A 95 7.67 9.97 -4.61
N TYR A 96 6.74 9.56 -5.46
CA TYR A 96 5.44 10.24 -5.62
C TYR A 96 4.65 10.25 -4.31
N ALA A 97 4.59 9.10 -3.62
CA ALA A 97 3.94 9.01 -2.31
C ALA A 97 4.67 9.87 -1.27
N ALA A 98 6.01 9.79 -1.20
CA ALA A 98 6.82 10.54 -0.25
C ALA A 98 6.64 12.06 -0.40
N TYR A 99 6.74 12.61 -1.63
CA TYR A 99 6.50 14.03 -1.86
C TYR A 99 5.05 14.45 -1.59
N THR A 100 4.09 13.57 -1.81
CA THR A 100 2.68 13.83 -1.46
C THR A 100 2.51 13.92 0.05
N LEU A 101 3.13 13.01 0.80
CA LEU A 101 3.09 13.01 2.26
C LEU A 101 3.84 14.20 2.84
N LEU A 102 5.03 14.51 2.35
CA LEU A 102 5.83 15.66 2.80
C LEU A 102 5.05 16.98 2.74
N LYS A 103 4.20 17.15 1.72
CA LYS A 103 3.32 18.33 1.62
C LYS A 103 2.16 18.32 2.62
N ARG A 104 1.71 17.14 3.07
CA ARG A 104 0.60 17.01 4.00
C ARG A 104 1.07 17.05 5.46
N ASN A 105 2.16 16.37 5.73
CA ASN A 105 2.77 16.22 7.05
C ASN A 105 4.28 16.04 6.90
N PRO A 106 5.09 17.07 7.21
CA PRO A 106 6.55 16.97 7.14
C PRO A 106 7.16 15.91 8.07
N ASP A 107 6.46 15.55 9.15
CA ASP A 107 6.90 14.57 10.13
C ASP A 107 6.35 13.16 9.84
N ALA A 108 5.85 12.92 8.61
CA ALA A 108 5.28 11.63 8.24
C ALA A 108 6.34 10.52 8.21
N GLU A 109 6.05 9.43 8.91
CA GLU A 109 6.76 8.15 8.84
C GLU A 109 6.00 7.24 7.87
N MET A 110 6.67 6.68 6.88
CA MET A 110 6.04 5.98 5.78
C MET A 110 6.44 4.51 5.72
N ILE A 111 5.45 3.61 5.82
CA ILE A 111 5.58 2.21 5.43
C ILE A 111 5.25 2.09 3.95
N VAL A 112 6.11 1.45 3.17
CA VAL A 112 5.81 1.11 1.76
C VAL A 112 5.67 -0.39 1.63
N THR A 113 4.55 -0.85 1.11
CA THR A 113 4.26 -2.27 0.96
C THR A 113 3.66 -2.60 -0.41
N PRO A 114 4.00 -3.74 -1.02
CA PRO A 114 3.27 -4.24 -2.19
C PRO A 114 1.87 -4.72 -1.78
N ALA A 115 0.93 -4.68 -2.73
CA ALA A 115 -0.46 -5.03 -2.52
C ALA A 115 -0.73 -6.55 -2.44
N ASP A 116 0.25 -7.41 -2.72
CA ASP A 116 0.04 -8.80 -3.08
C ASP A 116 0.94 -9.81 -2.33
N HIS A 117 1.46 -9.43 -1.18
CA HIS A 117 2.21 -10.33 -0.32
C HIS A 117 1.29 -11.07 0.66
N LEU A 118 1.48 -12.40 0.74
CA LEU A 118 0.89 -13.24 1.78
C LEU A 118 1.80 -13.24 3.01
N ILE A 119 1.24 -12.86 4.15
CA ILE A 119 1.90 -12.92 5.46
C ILE A 119 1.10 -13.88 6.34
N LEU A 120 1.74 -14.95 6.81
CA LEU A 120 1.06 -16.00 7.59
C LEU A 120 0.93 -15.63 9.07
N ASN A 121 1.97 -15.06 9.66
CA ASN A 121 1.96 -14.58 11.04
C ASN A 121 1.88 -13.04 11.06
N GLU A 122 0.66 -12.53 10.97
CA GLU A 122 0.43 -11.08 10.90
C GLU A 122 0.70 -10.35 12.21
N ASP A 123 0.57 -11.03 13.37
CA ASP A 123 0.79 -10.38 14.66
C ASP A 123 2.29 -10.10 14.88
N ASP A 124 3.15 -11.09 14.65
CA ASP A 124 4.61 -10.90 14.71
C ASP A 124 5.08 -9.92 13.64
N PHE A 125 4.52 -10.00 12.43
CA PHE A 125 4.83 -9.05 11.37
C PHE A 125 4.53 -7.61 11.80
N ARG A 126 3.37 -7.34 12.40
CA ARG A 126 3.02 -6.00 12.89
C ARG A 126 3.93 -5.52 14.02
N ALA A 127 4.30 -6.42 14.94
CA ALA A 127 5.25 -6.08 16.01
C ALA A 127 6.59 -5.63 15.43
N ILE A 128 7.14 -6.38 14.47
CA ILE A 128 8.40 -6.02 13.78
C ILE A 128 8.25 -4.68 13.03
N ILE A 129 7.15 -4.47 12.32
CA ILE A 129 6.92 -3.19 11.61
C ILE A 129 6.84 -2.01 12.58
N ALA A 130 6.26 -2.20 13.75
CA ALA A 130 6.22 -1.14 14.77
C ALA A 130 7.64 -0.76 15.24
N GLU A 131 8.50 -1.75 15.53
CA GLU A 131 9.91 -1.52 15.86
C GLU A 131 10.66 -0.84 14.70
N CYS A 132 10.38 -1.25 13.46
CA CYS A 132 10.97 -0.64 12.27
C CYS A 132 10.59 0.84 12.12
N LEU A 133 9.36 1.23 12.42
CA LEU A 133 8.92 2.62 12.40
C LEU A 133 9.62 3.45 13.47
N ASP A 134 9.70 2.91 14.69
CA ASP A 134 10.39 3.58 15.79
C ASP A 134 11.88 3.78 15.45
N PHE A 135 12.54 2.78 14.85
CA PHE A 135 13.91 2.93 14.33
C PHE A 135 14.00 3.99 13.22
N ALA A 136 13.09 3.99 12.26
CA ALA A 136 13.11 4.93 11.14
C ALA A 136 12.91 6.39 11.59
N SER A 137 12.19 6.62 12.69
CA SER A 137 12.02 7.95 13.26
C SER A 137 13.35 8.58 13.72
N GLU A 138 14.30 7.75 14.13
CA GLU A 138 15.64 8.18 14.59
C GLU A 138 16.70 8.14 13.47
N HIS A 139 16.55 7.24 12.48
CA HIS A 139 17.59 6.90 11.50
C HIS A 139 17.20 7.12 10.04
N LEU A 140 16.09 7.82 9.77
CA LEU A 140 15.57 8.21 8.45
C LEU A 140 15.11 7.05 7.55
N SER A 141 15.74 5.90 7.54
CA SER A 141 15.40 4.82 6.61
C SER A 141 15.91 3.45 7.07
N LEU A 142 15.14 2.41 6.72
CA LEU A 142 15.55 1.00 6.85
C LEU A 142 15.90 0.37 5.49
N ILE A 143 15.99 1.16 4.45
CA ILE A 143 16.45 0.68 3.14
C ILE A 143 17.98 0.77 3.12
N HIS A 144 18.65 -0.34 2.83
CA HIS A 144 20.06 -0.31 2.48
C HIS A 144 20.24 0.44 1.16
N ILE A 145 20.94 1.55 1.25
CA ILE A 145 21.38 2.31 0.11
C ILE A 145 22.87 2.09 -0.07
#